data_360f7169c015cc5522be11cde2ed379d
#
_entry.id   360f7169c015cc5522be11cde2ed379d
#
_cell.length_a   1.000
_cell.length_b   1.000
_cell.length_c   1.000
_cell.angle_alpha   90.00
_cell.angle_beta   90.00
_cell.angle_gamma   90.00
#
_symmetry.space_group_name_H-M   'P 1'
#
loop_
_entity.id
_entity.type
_entity.pdbx_description
1 polymer ?
#
loop_
_entity_poly.entity_id
_entity_poly.type
_entity_poly.pdbx_seq_one_letter_code
_entity_poly.pdbx_strand_id
1 'polypeptide(L)'
;MLHQIQADYPDRVVNKDSIKTFIEDEKLRRFNELIDNKFNENQLVQLFTYIENNDRNAIDEYVDWNSDVPTIFEYILGITWYRFSNRSGNILEYMKLSLDANLLPKTHAAGGTADIVYEYNKTNDYPEHKVLLEATLTEST
;
A
#
# COMPACT_ATOMS: atom_id res chain seq x y z
N MET A 1 -19.95 -16.82 8.24
CA MET A 1 -19.56 -15.61 7.50
C MET A 1 -20.68 -15.04 6.63
N LEU A 2 -21.33 -15.84 5.78
CA LEU A 2 -22.46 -15.39 4.97
C LEU A 2 -23.63 -14.88 5.81
N HIS A 3 -23.96 -15.57 6.88
CA HIS A 3 -25.05 -15.15 7.79
C HIS A 3 -24.76 -13.81 8.45
N GLN A 4 -23.51 -13.55 8.83
CA GLN A 4 -23.13 -12.29 9.44
C GLN A 4 -23.22 -11.13 8.45
N ILE A 5 -22.74 -11.33 7.23
CA ILE A 5 -22.80 -10.30 6.17
C ILE A 5 -24.26 -9.97 5.85
N GLN A 6 -25.09 -10.98 5.73
CA GLN A 6 -26.52 -10.79 5.41
C GLN A 6 -27.30 -10.15 6.56
N ALA A 7 -26.94 -10.44 7.81
CA ALA A 7 -27.53 -9.80 8.98
C ALA A 7 -27.16 -8.30 9.07
N ASP A 8 -25.91 -7.97 8.73
CA ASP A 8 -25.43 -6.59 8.76
C ASP A 8 -25.93 -5.77 7.58
N TYR A 9 -26.22 -6.41 6.44
CA TYR A 9 -26.65 -5.75 5.20
C TYR A 9 -27.85 -6.46 4.59
N PRO A 10 -29.02 -6.42 5.24
CA PRO A 10 -30.18 -7.23 4.82
C PRO A 10 -30.72 -6.87 3.43
N ASP A 11 -30.47 -5.65 2.95
CA ASP A 11 -30.94 -5.19 1.64
C ASP A 11 -30.00 -5.59 0.50
N ARG A 12 -28.86 -6.22 0.81
CA ARG A 12 -27.91 -6.65 -0.21
C ARG A 12 -28.13 -8.09 -0.60
N VAL A 13 -28.08 -8.33 -1.91
CA VAL A 13 -28.01 -9.69 -2.44
C VAL A 13 -26.64 -10.25 -2.14
N VAL A 14 -26.55 -11.29 -1.32
CA VAL A 14 -25.27 -11.91 -0.94
C VAL A 14 -24.94 -12.98 -1.98
N ASN A 15 -23.92 -12.70 -2.82
CA ASN A 15 -23.38 -13.63 -3.79
C ASN A 15 -21.84 -13.55 -3.77
N LYS A 16 -21.19 -14.38 -4.58
CA LYS A 16 -19.73 -14.46 -4.62
C LYS A 16 -19.07 -13.10 -4.91
N ASP A 17 -19.61 -12.36 -5.87
CA ASP A 17 -19.05 -11.06 -6.26
C ASP A 17 -19.25 -10.00 -5.19
N SER A 18 -20.43 -10.00 -4.52
CA SER A 18 -20.71 -9.09 -3.41
C SER A 18 -19.78 -9.34 -2.22
N ILE A 19 -19.51 -10.61 -1.92
CA ILE A 19 -18.60 -11.00 -0.84
C ILE A 19 -17.18 -10.54 -1.15
N LYS A 20 -16.73 -10.75 -2.38
CA LYS A 20 -15.39 -10.34 -2.82
C LYS A 20 -15.21 -8.83 -2.70
N THR A 21 -16.17 -8.05 -3.18
CA THR A 21 -16.17 -6.60 -3.08
C THR A 21 -16.13 -6.14 -1.62
N PHE A 22 -16.94 -6.77 -0.76
CA PHE A 22 -16.97 -6.46 0.67
C PHE A 22 -15.60 -6.68 1.31
N ILE A 23 -14.96 -7.80 1.01
CA ILE A 23 -13.64 -8.13 1.56
C ILE A 23 -12.57 -7.15 1.08
N GLU A 24 -12.59 -6.78 -0.20
CA GLU A 24 -11.65 -5.81 -0.76
C GLU A 24 -11.83 -4.42 -0.16
N ASP A 25 -13.08 -3.97 -0.01
CA ASP A 25 -13.39 -2.68 0.61
C ASP A 25 -12.94 -2.63 2.07
N GLU A 26 -13.17 -3.70 2.80
CA GLU A 26 -12.76 -3.79 4.21
C GLU A 26 -11.23 -3.81 4.34
N LYS A 27 -10.55 -4.49 3.44
CA LYS A 27 -9.09 -4.51 3.41
C LYS A 27 -8.52 -3.12 3.14
N LEU A 28 -9.10 -2.40 2.19
CA LEU A 28 -8.68 -1.03 1.88
C LEU A 28 -8.95 -0.09 3.07
N ARG A 29 -10.08 -0.24 3.75
CA ARG A 29 -10.39 0.52 4.95
C ARG A 29 -9.34 0.30 6.03
N ARG A 30 -8.97 -0.95 6.28
CA ARG A 30 -7.93 -1.30 7.23
C ARG A 30 -6.57 -0.73 6.84
N PHE A 31 -6.28 -0.74 5.54
CA PHE A 31 -5.03 -0.15 5.03
C PHE A 31 -4.99 1.35 5.27
N ASN A 32 -6.09 2.06 5.02
CA ASN A 32 -6.20 3.49 5.29
C ASN A 32 -6.01 3.80 6.78
N GLU A 33 -6.56 2.98 7.66
CA GLU A 33 -6.34 3.12 9.11
C GLU A 33 -4.86 2.93 9.47
N LEU A 34 -4.21 1.94 8.90
CA LEU A 34 -2.79 1.70 9.11
C LEU A 34 -1.95 2.90 8.66
N ILE A 35 -2.27 3.46 7.50
CA ILE A 35 -1.60 4.64 6.97
C ILE A 35 -1.74 5.81 7.95
N ASP A 36 -2.94 6.06 8.45
CA ASP A 36 -3.18 7.16 9.37
C ASP A 36 -2.46 6.98 10.70
N ASN A 37 -2.37 5.74 11.20
CA ASN A 37 -1.76 5.44 12.48
C ASN A 37 -0.24 5.31 12.44
N LYS A 38 0.32 4.78 11.36
CA LYS A 38 1.74 4.42 11.28
C LYS A 38 2.50 5.10 10.14
N PHE A 39 1.81 5.64 9.16
CA PHE A 39 2.45 6.19 7.95
C PHE A 39 1.88 7.55 7.57
N ASN A 40 1.72 8.42 8.57
CA ASN A 40 1.36 9.81 8.30
C ASN A 40 2.58 10.56 7.74
N GLU A 41 2.38 11.81 7.35
CA GLU A 41 3.43 12.59 6.69
C GLU A 41 4.71 12.64 7.51
N ASN A 42 4.63 12.95 8.80
CA ASN A 42 5.81 13.04 9.66
C ASN A 42 6.51 11.69 9.83
N GLN A 43 5.72 10.62 9.95
CA GLN A 43 6.24 9.26 10.09
C GLN A 43 6.93 8.79 8.80
N LEU A 44 6.37 9.13 7.64
CA LEU A 44 6.99 8.81 6.36
C LEU A 44 8.31 9.53 6.18
N VAL A 45 8.38 10.81 6.51
CA VAL A 45 9.63 11.58 6.47
C VAL A 45 10.67 10.93 7.39
N GLN A 46 10.27 10.53 8.57
CA GLN A 46 11.17 9.86 9.51
C GLN A 46 11.69 8.53 8.96
N LEU A 47 10.83 7.72 8.36
CA LEU A 47 11.24 6.45 7.74
C LEU A 47 12.19 6.66 6.57
N PHE A 48 11.92 7.63 5.70
CA PHE A 48 12.85 7.98 4.62
C PHE A 48 14.20 8.41 5.16
N THR A 49 14.22 9.18 6.26
CA THR A 49 15.46 9.59 6.91
C THR A 49 16.24 8.42 7.45
N TYR A 50 15.57 7.45 8.07
CA TYR A 50 16.22 6.23 8.56
C TYR A 50 16.84 5.43 7.40
N ILE A 51 16.13 5.34 6.28
CA ILE A 51 16.65 4.64 5.10
C ILE A 51 17.84 5.38 4.51
N GLU A 52 17.77 6.71 4.39
CA GLU A 52 18.86 7.53 3.88
C GLU A 52 20.12 7.38 4.73
N ASN A 53 19.96 7.34 6.05
CA ASN A 53 21.06 7.20 6.98
C ASN A 53 21.49 5.74 7.20
N ASN A 54 20.85 4.80 6.52
CA ASN A 54 21.09 3.36 6.67
C ASN A 54 20.98 2.90 8.12
N ASP A 55 20.02 3.46 8.85
CA ASP A 55 19.78 3.16 10.26
C ASP A 55 18.84 1.94 10.39
N ARG A 56 19.44 0.76 10.27
CA ARG A 56 18.70 -0.52 10.31
C ARG A 56 17.96 -0.73 11.61
N ASN A 57 18.55 -0.33 12.73
CA ASN A 57 17.91 -0.52 14.03
C ASN A 57 16.63 0.30 14.14
N ALA A 58 16.66 1.56 13.72
CA ALA A 58 15.48 2.42 13.75
C ALA A 58 14.39 1.91 12.81
N ILE A 59 14.77 1.42 11.63
CA ILE A 59 13.82 0.83 10.67
C ILE A 59 13.18 -0.41 11.29
N ASP A 60 13.98 -1.33 11.82
CA ASP A 60 13.52 -2.62 12.34
C ASP A 60 12.63 -2.46 13.58
N GLU A 61 12.86 -1.44 14.37
CA GLU A 61 12.06 -1.16 15.58
C GLU A 61 10.74 -0.47 15.28
N TYR A 62 10.56 0.05 14.08
CA TYR A 62 9.38 0.85 13.75
C TYR A 62 8.09 0.02 13.75
N VAL A 63 8.10 -1.09 13.02
CA VAL A 63 7.04 -2.10 12.99
C VAL A 63 7.69 -3.47 12.76
N ASP A 64 6.90 -4.54 12.85
CA ASP A 64 7.38 -5.90 12.59
C ASP A 64 7.46 -6.18 11.10
N TRP A 65 8.50 -5.67 10.45
CA TRP A 65 8.70 -5.88 9.02
C TRP A 65 9.03 -7.35 8.72
N ASN A 66 8.42 -7.88 7.64
CA ASN A 66 8.73 -9.19 7.07
C ASN A 66 9.44 -9.05 5.72
N SER A 67 10.17 -7.97 5.54
CA SER A 67 10.78 -7.63 4.24
C SER A 67 12.13 -6.96 4.42
N ASP A 68 12.89 -6.92 3.33
CA ASP A 68 14.16 -6.22 3.29
C ASP A 68 13.97 -4.70 3.09
N VAL A 69 15.04 -3.95 3.26
CA VAL A 69 14.98 -2.48 3.17
C VAL A 69 14.55 -1.99 1.79
N PRO A 70 15.03 -2.54 0.67
CA PRO A 70 14.52 -2.12 -0.64
C PRO A 70 13.02 -2.29 -0.79
N THR A 71 12.45 -3.38 -0.29
CA THR A 71 11.01 -3.62 -0.32
C THR A 71 10.25 -2.64 0.58
N ILE A 72 10.77 -2.36 1.77
CA ILE A 72 10.21 -1.35 2.68
C ILE A 72 10.20 0.03 1.99
N PHE A 73 11.30 0.40 1.35
CA PHE A 73 11.41 1.67 0.62
C PHE A 73 10.32 1.78 -0.45
N GLU A 74 10.15 0.73 -1.23
CA GLU A 74 9.13 0.68 -2.27
C GLU A 74 7.72 0.82 -1.69
N TYR A 75 7.47 0.14 -0.57
CA TYR A 75 6.19 0.20 0.14
C TYR A 75 5.88 1.62 0.63
N ILE A 76 6.82 2.27 1.31
CA ILE A 76 6.58 3.63 1.82
C ILE A 76 6.53 4.66 0.70
N LEU A 77 7.23 4.44 -0.41
CA LEU A 77 7.12 5.29 -1.58
C LEU A 77 5.73 5.21 -2.20
N GLY A 78 5.17 3.99 -2.27
CA GLY A 78 3.80 3.78 -2.75
C GLY A 78 2.76 4.48 -1.86
N ILE A 79 2.91 4.38 -0.56
CA ILE A 79 2.03 5.08 0.40
C ILE A 79 2.17 6.60 0.25
N THR A 80 3.39 7.09 0.10
CA THR A 80 3.66 8.52 -0.09
C THR A 80 2.95 9.05 -1.34
N TRP A 81 3.09 8.33 -2.45
CA TRP A 81 2.39 8.70 -3.68
C TRP A 81 0.88 8.67 -3.52
N TYR A 82 0.35 7.65 -2.86
CA TYR A 82 -1.08 7.52 -2.59
C TYR A 82 -1.59 8.71 -1.79
N ARG A 83 -0.89 9.11 -0.74
CA ARG A 83 -1.25 10.29 0.05
C ARG A 83 -1.14 11.57 -0.77
N PHE A 84 -0.06 11.71 -1.54
CA PHE A 84 0.17 12.88 -2.39
C PHE A 84 -0.94 13.04 -3.44
N SER A 85 -1.42 11.96 -4.00
CA SER A 85 -2.51 11.95 -4.98
C SER A 85 -3.90 12.03 -4.34
N ASN A 86 -3.97 12.41 -3.07
CA ASN A 86 -5.20 12.55 -2.31
C ASN A 86 -6.01 11.24 -2.22
N ARG A 87 -5.28 10.14 -2.06
CA ARG A 87 -5.82 8.77 -1.93
C ARG A 87 -6.72 8.37 -3.10
N SER A 88 -6.35 8.80 -4.31
CA SER A 88 -7.07 8.41 -5.52
C SER A 88 -6.88 6.94 -5.84
N GLY A 89 -7.96 6.26 -6.14
CA GLY A 89 -7.93 4.87 -6.57
C GLY A 89 -7.72 3.89 -5.42
N ASN A 90 -7.35 2.67 -5.77
CA ASN A 90 -7.13 1.59 -4.80
C ASN A 90 -5.64 1.23 -4.79
N ILE A 91 -4.94 1.67 -3.75
CA ILE A 91 -3.50 1.40 -3.59
C ILE A 91 -3.18 -0.09 -3.61
N LEU A 92 -4.11 -0.95 -3.13
CA LEU A 92 -3.91 -2.40 -3.11
C LEU A 92 -3.84 -3.00 -4.52
N GLU A 93 -4.43 -2.34 -5.51
CA GLU A 93 -4.33 -2.75 -6.91
C GLU A 93 -3.08 -2.20 -7.58
N TYR A 94 -2.67 -0.98 -7.25
CA TYR A 94 -1.56 -0.30 -7.91
C TYR A 94 -0.21 -0.71 -7.36
N MET A 95 -0.16 -1.05 -6.08
CA MET A 95 1.07 -1.51 -5.44
C MET A 95 1.30 -2.98 -5.80
N LYS A 96 2.42 -3.28 -6.45
CA LYS A 96 2.75 -4.63 -6.94
C LYS A 96 3.52 -5.44 -5.89
N LEU A 97 3.28 -5.15 -4.62
CA LEU A 97 3.87 -5.85 -3.49
C LEU A 97 2.90 -6.85 -2.90
N SER A 98 3.42 -8.01 -2.51
CA SER A 98 2.66 -8.93 -1.68
C SER A 98 2.64 -8.41 -0.25
N LEU A 99 1.47 -8.41 0.37
CA LEU A 99 1.29 -7.94 1.73
C LEU A 99 0.97 -9.09 2.67
N ASP A 100 1.43 -8.98 3.91
CA ASP A 100 1.09 -9.95 4.96
C ASP A 100 -0.29 -9.65 5.58
N ALA A 101 -0.66 -10.41 6.61
CA ALA A 101 -1.95 -10.25 7.27
C ALA A 101 -2.12 -8.87 7.92
N ASN A 102 -1.02 -8.20 8.24
CA ASN A 102 -1.02 -6.86 8.83
C ASN A 102 -0.90 -5.75 7.79
N LEU A 103 -0.99 -6.11 6.50
CA LEU A 103 -0.89 -5.19 5.36
C LEU A 103 0.51 -4.55 5.24
N LEU A 104 1.52 -5.20 5.80
CA LEU A 104 2.92 -4.83 5.63
C LEU A 104 3.53 -5.66 4.48
N PRO A 105 4.58 -5.15 3.83
CA PRO A 105 5.14 -5.84 2.67
C PRO A 105 5.88 -7.12 3.05
N LYS A 106 5.84 -8.08 2.12
CA LYS A 106 6.68 -9.28 2.19
C LYS A 106 7.84 -9.12 1.24
N THR A 107 8.98 -9.74 1.59
CA THR A 107 10.13 -9.75 0.69
C THR A 107 9.79 -10.48 -0.61
N HIS A 108 10.16 -9.89 -1.73
CA HIS A 108 9.96 -10.49 -3.04
C HIS A 108 10.83 -11.70 -3.24
N ALA A 109 10.36 -12.62 -4.09
CA ALA A 109 11.22 -13.61 -4.68
C ALA A 109 12.30 -12.93 -5.52
N ALA A 110 13.50 -13.51 -5.56
CA ALA A 110 14.62 -12.97 -6.30
C ALA A 110 14.23 -12.69 -7.77
N GLY A 111 14.58 -11.54 -8.28
CA GLY A 111 14.29 -11.12 -9.65
C GLY A 111 12.95 -10.44 -9.86
N GLY A 112 12.16 -10.28 -8.82
CA GLY A 112 10.93 -9.49 -8.91
C GLY A 112 11.26 -8.00 -8.92
N THR A 113 10.95 -7.32 -10.02
CA THR A 113 10.92 -5.87 -10.01
C THR A 113 9.50 -5.50 -9.66
N ALA A 114 9.33 -4.86 -8.54
CA ALA A 114 8.02 -4.35 -8.20
C ALA A 114 7.99 -2.89 -8.58
N ASP A 115 7.30 -2.62 -9.66
CA ASP A 115 7.00 -1.27 -10.06
C ASP A 115 5.64 -0.91 -9.49
N ILE A 116 5.49 0.32 -9.06
CA ILE A 116 4.21 0.86 -8.63
C ILE A 116 3.59 1.50 -9.85
N VAL A 117 2.40 1.04 -10.22
CA VAL A 117 1.69 1.53 -11.39
C VAL A 117 0.37 2.15 -10.94
N TYR A 118 0.27 3.47 -11.03
CA TYR A 118 -0.98 4.18 -10.78
C TYR A 118 -1.68 4.47 -12.10
N GLU A 119 -2.93 4.02 -12.20
CA GLU A 119 -3.78 4.28 -13.35
C GLU A 119 -4.84 5.31 -12.98
N TYR A 120 -4.90 6.38 -13.74
CA TYR A 120 -5.86 7.46 -13.53
C TYR A 120 -6.82 7.54 -14.71
N ASN A 121 -8.11 7.50 -14.40
CA ASN A 121 -9.14 7.65 -15.40
C ASN A 121 -9.21 9.09 -15.89
N LYS A 122 -9.75 9.27 -17.11
CA LYS A 122 -9.99 10.58 -17.68
C LYS A 122 -10.90 11.42 -16.77
N THR A 123 -10.48 12.64 -16.50
CA THR A 123 -11.30 13.64 -15.82
C THR A 123 -11.56 14.82 -16.75
N ASN A 124 -12.32 15.82 -16.30
CA ASN A 124 -12.56 17.02 -17.07
C ASN A 124 -11.28 17.81 -17.34
N ASP A 125 -10.30 17.71 -16.44
CA ASP A 125 -9.06 18.49 -16.50
C ASP A 125 -7.89 17.71 -17.09
N TYR A 126 -7.92 16.37 -17.00
CA TYR A 126 -6.80 15.52 -17.38
C TYR A 126 -7.26 14.31 -18.20
N PRO A 127 -6.46 13.90 -19.21
CA PRO A 127 -6.73 12.66 -19.93
C PRO A 127 -6.43 11.44 -19.04
N GLU A 128 -6.91 10.28 -19.48
CA GLU A 128 -6.50 9.01 -18.90
C GLU A 128 -4.97 8.87 -18.99
N HIS A 129 -4.33 8.48 -17.89
CA HIS A 129 -2.87 8.35 -17.85
C HIS A 129 -2.43 7.34 -16.80
N LYS A 130 -1.19 6.91 -16.95
CA LYS A 130 -0.53 6.00 -16.00
C LYS A 130 0.72 6.67 -15.45
N VAL A 131 0.97 6.46 -14.17
CA VAL A 131 2.21 6.88 -13.52
C VAL A 131 2.95 5.64 -13.07
N LEU A 132 4.18 5.47 -13.54
CA LEU A 132 5.08 4.39 -13.14
C LEU A 132 6.08 4.93 -12.14
N LEU A 133 6.18 4.30 -10.99
CA LEU A 133 7.19 4.62 -9.99
C LEU A 133 8.15 3.45 -9.86
N GLU A 134 9.42 3.70 -10.11
CA GLU A 134 10.48 2.74 -9.86
C GLU A 134 11.21 3.14 -8.59
N ALA A 135 11.24 2.23 -7.63
CA ALA A 135 11.92 2.45 -6.37
C ALA A 135 13.29 1.76 -6.41
N THR A 136 14.34 2.54 -6.52
CA THR A 136 15.70 2.04 -6.57
C THR A 136 16.53 2.70 -5.47
N LEU A 137 17.13 1.85 -4.63
CA LEU A 137 18.12 2.30 -3.66
C LEU A 137 19.52 2.04 -4.25
N THR A 138 20.28 3.13 -4.42
CA THR A 138 21.67 3.02 -4.83
C THR A 138 22.55 3.35 -3.64
N GLU A 139 23.55 2.50 -3.38
CA GLU A 139 24.54 2.83 -2.36
C GLU A 139 25.47 3.91 -2.92
N SER A 140 25.64 4.98 -2.14
CA SER A 140 26.63 5.99 -2.50
C SER A 140 28.02 5.45 -2.12
N THR A 141 28.84 5.36 -3.11
CA THR A 141 30.25 5.00 -2.92
C THR A 141 31.06 6.22 -2.50
#